data_7728b775bc239293a7a71f2e58a71d9f
#
_entry.id   7728b775bc239293a7a71f2e58a71d9f
#
_cell.length_a   1.000
_cell.length_b   1.000
_cell.length_c   1.000
_cell.angle_alpha   90.00
_cell.angle_beta   90.00
_cell.angle_gamma   90.00
#
_symmetry.space_group_name_H-M   'P 1'
#
loop_
_entity.id
_entity.type
_entity.pdbx_description
1 polymer ?
#
loop_
_entity_poly.entity_id
_entity_poly.type
_entity_poly.pdbx_seq_one_letter_code
_entity_poly.pdbx_strand_id
1 'polypeptide(L)'
;MLFWWIGISPVFASXPLLVVNQSPIAALXALPAQRXAELEXEFSWRXAGSISNHFTLQSSESESLFLDGQSNFLSIGFRYRFAENWDVDLSIPWRHHTGGFTDDLITEWHKLFGLPNADRDRYPADVLQYNVSLPGHQRALHQSASGIGDVQIALNRRLLRLDGGQLSVGTGVKLPTGESXEWLGSGATDFYAMARYTGQQLNGWPLHWHVXVGATFAGASELLGETQKRSLWFAGLAAEWRLSPRWSALFQYDAHSALLSADLDALSQPAGIVSMGLRWRSSRGWWVDFSFSEDAVVEASPDVTFLXTARYSM
;
A
#
# COMPACT_ATOMS: atom_id res chain seq x y z
N MET A 1 -49.97 16.64 14.71
CA MET A 1 -48.78 17.28 14.16
C MET A 1 -47.60 16.34 14.41
N LEU A 2 -47.24 15.49 13.41
CA LEU A 2 -46.08 14.59 13.53
C LEU A 2 -44.87 15.36 12.97
N PHE A 3 -43.93 15.74 13.84
CA PHE A 3 -42.64 16.28 13.46
C PHE A 3 -41.76 15.14 12.96
N TRP A 4 -41.57 15.08 11.66
CA TRP A 4 -40.52 14.22 11.09
C TRP A 4 -39.17 14.86 11.40
N TRP A 5 -38.46 14.28 12.33
CA TRP A 5 -37.03 14.58 12.50
C TRP A 5 -36.31 13.99 11.26
N ILE A 6 -36.00 14.82 10.31
CA ILE A 6 -35.06 14.45 9.26
C ILE A 6 -33.69 14.49 9.96
N GLY A 7 -33.32 13.37 10.56
CA GLY A 7 -31.96 13.20 11.05
C GLY A 7 -31.01 13.28 9.88
N ILE A 8 -30.28 14.37 9.77
CA ILE A 8 -29.12 14.43 8.87
C ILE A 8 -28.12 13.45 9.48
N SER A 9 -28.14 12.21 9.01
CA SER A 9 -27.09 11.27 9.36
C SER A 9 -25.77 11.91 8.91
N PRO A 10 -24.78 12.02 9.77
CA PRO A 10 -23.49 12.53 9.31
C PRO A 10 -23.02 11.65 8.16
N VAL A 11 -22.77 12.29 7.02
CA VAL A 11 -22.21 11.59 5.87
C VAL A 11 -20.78 11.21 6.26
N PHE A 12 -20.64 10.02 6.79
CA PHE A 12 -19.30 9.51 7.11
C PHE A 12 -18.55 9.30 5.79
N ALA A 13 -17.43 9.98 5.66
CA ALA A 13 -16.54 9.77 4.54
C ALA A 13 -16.19 8.28 4.41
N SER A 14 -15.78 7.84 3.26
CA SER A 14 -15.32 6.47 3.00
C SER A 14 -13.85 6.53 2.56
N UNK A 15 -12.85 5.61 2.85
CA UNK A 15 -11.59 5.59 2.58
C UNK A 15 -11.24 4.35 2.15
N PRO A 16 -10.52 4.19 1.21
CA PRO A 16 -9.88 2.90 0.92
C PRO A 16 -9.00 2.43 2.08
N LEU A 17 -8.65 1.18 2.06
CA LEU A 17 -7.63 0.62 2.97
C LEU A 17 -6.27 1.26 2.64
N LEU A 18 -5.38 1.36 3.63
CA LEU A 18 -4.05 1.94 3.42
C LEU A 18 -3.07 0.85 2.93
N VAL A 19 -3.35 0.26 1.78
CA VAL A 19 -2.53 -0.81 1.21
C VAL A 19 -1.41 -0.20 0.36
N VAL A 20 -0.18 -0.68 0.57
CA VAL A 20 0.97 -0.44 -0.31
C VAL A 20 1.69 -1.77 -0.50
N ASN A 21 2.30 -1.97 -1.65
CA ASN A 21 3.11 -3.17 -1.87
C ASN A 21 4.33 -3.14 -0.96
N GLN A 22 4.40 -4.09 -0.03
CA GLN A 22 5.47 -4.19 0.98
C GLN A 22 6.61 -5.11 0.54
N SER A 23 6.59 -5.63 -0.69
CA SER A 23 7.75 -6.36 -1.22
C SER A 23 9.00 -5.48 -1.06
N PRO A 24 10.13 -6.02 -0.59
CA PRO A 24 11.33 -5.21 -0.37
C PRO A 24 11.77 -4.38 -1.57
N ILE A 25 11.44 -4.83 -2.78
CA ILE A 25 11.77 -4.08 -4.00
C ILE A 25 10.68 -3.05 -4.34
N ALA A 26 9.40 -3.44 -4.31
CA ALA A 26 8.30 -2.54 -4.63
C ALA A 26 8.21 -1.37 -3.65
N ALA A 27 8.53 -1.63 -2.40
CA ALA A 27 8.49 -0.63 -1.32
C ALA A 27 9.51 0.51 -1.50
N LEU A 28 10.49 0.33 -2.39
CA LEU A 28 11.44 1.38 -2.78
C LEU A 28 10.87 2.39 -3.78
N UNK A 29 9.94 2.11 -4.64
CA UNK A 29 9.38 2.88 -5.55
C UNK A 29 8.31 3.64 -4.93
N ALA A 30 8.00 4.86 -5.34
CA ALA A 30 6.84 5.65 -4.88
C ALA A 30 5.55 5.13 -5.52
N LEU A 31 4.94 4.18 -4.89
CA LEU A 31 3.64 3.60 -5.29
C LEU A 31 2.63 3.96 -4.19
N PRO A 32 1.97 5.13 -4.30
CA PRO A 32 1.14 5.63 -3.19
C PRO A 32 -0.12 4.80 -2.97
N ALA A 33 -0.51 4.64 -1.71
CA ALA A 33 -1.77 3.98 -1.34
C ALA A 33 -2.97 4.74 -1.90
N GLN A 34 -4.07 4.02 -2.16
CA GLN A 34 -5.35 4.64 -2.53
C GLN A 34 -5.85 5.60 -1.44
N ARG A 35 -6.59 6.59 -1.88
CA ARG A 35 -7.17 7.61 -0.99
C ARG A 35 -8.52 8.10 -1.48
N UNK A 36 -9.30 8.63 -0.73
CA UNK A 36 -10.42 9.17 -1.01
C UNK A 36 -10.18 10.27 -1.87
N ALA A 37 -11.08 10.60 -2.72
CA ALA A 37 -11.10 11.83 -3.50
C ALA A 37 -11.67 13.01 -2.70
N GLU A 38 -12.44 12.71 -1.70
CA GLU A 38 -13.00 13.73 -0.80
C GLU A 38 -11.88 14.37 0.04
N LEU A 39 -11.98 15.68 0.26
CA LEU A 39 -11.11 16.38 1.20
C LEU A 39 -11.71 16.19 2.59
N GLU A 40 -10.95 15.60 3.45
CA GLU A 40 -11.36 15.30 4.83
C GLU A 40 -11.42 16.55 5.69
N UNK A 41 -11.66 16.44 6.86
CA UNK A 41 -11.67 17.40 7.74
C UNK A 41 -10.57 18.29 7.51
N GLU A 42 -10.53 19.29 8.35
CA GLU A 42 -9.45 20.26 8.26
C GLU A 42 -8.10 19.62 8.59
N PHE A 43 -8.06 18.79 9.59
CA PHE A 43 -6.85 18.06 9.97
C PHE A 43 -7.19 16.61 10.26
N SER A 44 -6.35 15.71 9.79
CA SER A 44 -6.45 14.30 10.16
C SER A 44 -5.06 13.70 10.32
N TRP A 45 -4.98 12.63 11.13
CA TRP A 45 -3.76 11.83 11.25
C TRP A 45 -4.12 10.35 11.28
N ARG A 46 -3.10 9.55 10.94
CA ARG A 46 -3.27 8.10 10.87
C ARG A 46 -1.99 7.38 11.30
N UNK A 47 -2.07 6.14 11.85
CA UNK A 47 -1.11 5.33 12.13
C UNK A 47 -1.40 4.19 11.45
N ALA A 48 -0.50 3.58 10.98
CA ALA A 48 -0.69 2.27 10.37
C ALA A 48 0.49 1.38 10.70
N GLY A 49 0.22 0.10 10.91
CA GLY A 49 1.27 -0.88 11.13
C GLY A 49 0.94 -2.16 10.36
N SER A 50 1.93 -2.76 9.69
CA SER A 50 1.73 -4.04 9.01
C SER A 50 2.89 -4.99 9.24
N ILE A 51 2.59 -6.27 9.11
CA ILE A 51 3.53 -7.37 9.07
C ILE A 51 3.35 -8.06 7.72
N SER A 52 4.41 -8.15 6.94
CA SER A 52 4.40 -8.73 5.59
C SER A 52 5.43 -9.84 5.52
N ASN A 53 5.00 -11.01 5.09
CA ASN A 53 5.89 -12.16 4.90
C ASN A 53 6.22 -12.28 3.41
N HIS A 54 7.47 -12.62 3.12
CA HIS A 54 7.99 -12.71 1.76
C HIS A 54 8.66 -14.06 1.55
N PHE A 55 8.30 -14.73 0.47
CA PHE A 55 9.06 -15.87 -0.03
C PHE A 55 8.96 -15.87 -1.55
N THR A 56 10.05 -15.46 -2.23
CA THR A 56 10.12 -15.43 -3.69
C THR A 56 11.47 -15.99 -4.11
N LEU A 57 11.47 -17.01 -4.95
CA LEU A 57 12.69 -17.65 -5.45
C LEU A 57 12.59 -17.82 -6.96
N GLN A 58 13.36 -17.04 -7.70
CA GLN A 58 13.40 -17.12 -9.17
C GLN A 58 14.83 -16.98 -9.66
N SER A 59 15.15 -17.64 -10.77
CA SER A 59 16.47 -17.52 -11.41
C SER A 59 16.37 -17.74 -12.91
N SER A 60 17.26 -17.08 -13.63
CA SER A 60 17.49 -17.26 -15.06
C SER A 60 18.98 -17.52 -15.30
N GLU A 61 19.43 -17.51 -16.55
CA GLU A 61 20.85 -17.70 -16.87
C GLU A 61 21.75 -16.59 -16.31
N SER A 62 21.22 -15.38 -16.19
CA SER A 62 22.01 -14.20 -15.83
C SER A 62 21.50 -13.47 -14.59
N GLU A 63 20.36 -13.88 -14.06
CA GLU A 63 19.70 -13.14 -12.96
C GLU A 63 19.20 -14.10 -11.89
N SER A 64 19.14 -13.64 -10.65
CA SER A 64 18.51 -14.41 -9.57
C SER A 64 17.87 -13.48 -8.54
N LEU A 65 16.77 -13.94 -7.97
CA LEU A 65 16.05 -13.25 -6.91
C LEU A 65 15.71 -14.26 -5.82
N PHE A 66 16.12 -14.00 -4.60
CA PHE A 66 15.69 -14.75 -3.44
C PHE A 66 15.32 -13.77 -2.35
N LEU A 67 14.03 -13.69 -2.05
CA LEU A 67 13.49 -12.86 -0.96
C LEU A 67 12.83 -13.81 0.03
N ASP A 68 13.46 -13.99 1.19
CA ASP A 68 12.93 -14.79 2.28
C ASP A 68 13.04 -13.97 3.56
N GLY A 69 11.90 -13.68 4.21
CA GLY A 69 11.90 -12.90 5.42
C GLY A 69 10.59 -12.17 5.69
N GLN A 70 10.65 -11.28 6.65
CA GLN A 70 9.50 -10.49 7.10
C GLN A 70 9.84 -9.01 7.08
N SER A 71 8.91 -8.20 6.57
CA SER A 71 8.98 -6.74 6.68
C SER A 71 7.88 -6.25 7.60
N ASN A 72 8.29 -5.53 8.65
CA ASN A 72 7.36 -4.82 9.52
C ASN A 72 7.37 -3.34 9.11
N PHE A 73 6.21 -2.79 8.95
CA PHE A 73 6.03 -1.40 8.51
C PHE A 73 5.21 -0.67 9.54
N LEU A 74 5.65 0.53 9.89
CA LEU A 74 4.89 1.46 10.70
C LEU A 74 4.88 2.79 9.95
N SER A 75 3.74 3.46 9.90
CA SER A 75 3.66 4.75 9.24
C SER A 75 2.81 5.71 10.06
N ILE A 76 3.28 6.94 10.16
CA ILE A 76 2.49 8.05 10.69
C ILE A 76 2.22 8.99 9.53
N GLY A 77 0.96 9.35 9.36
CA GLY A 77 0.56 10.27 8.30
C GLY A 77 -0.24 11.43 8.85
N PHE A 78 -0.07 12.57 8.23
CA PHE A 78 -0.81 13.80 8.57
C PHE A 78 -1.37 14.39 7.30
N ARG A 79 -2.61 14.89 7.38
CA ARG A 79 -3.24 15.62 6.28
C ARG A 79 -3.79 16.94 6.82
N TYR A 80 -3.55 18.02 6.07
CA TYR A 80 -4.04 19.35 6.43
C TYR A 80 -4.67 20.01 5.21
N ARG A 81 -5.96 20.37 5.34
CA ARG A 81 -6.67 21.09 4.29
C ARG A 81 -6.48 22.60 4.55
N PHE A 82 -5.65 23.23 3.74
CA PHE A 82 -5.29 24.64 3.90
C PHE A 82 -6.17 25.58 3.06
N ALA A 83 -6.99 25.04 2.15
CA ALA A 83 -7.94 25.80 1.35
C ALA A 83 -9.13 24.93 0.97
N GLU A 84 -10.20 25.54 0.47
CA GLU A 84 -11.46 24.84 0.20
C GLU A 84 -11.29 23.57 -0.65
N ASN A 85 -10.40 23.63 -1.64
CA ASN A 85 -10.22 22.52 -2.58
C ASN A 85 -8.80 21.94 -2.56
N TRP A 86 -8.00 22.25 -1.52
CA TRP A 86 -6.62 21.83 -1.48
C TRP A 86 -6.24 21.24 -0.12
N ASP A 87 -5.52 20.13 -0.13
CA ASP A 87 -4.86 19.62 1.06
C ASP A 87 -3.42 19.18 0.76
N VAL A 88 -2.64 19.13 1.82
CA VAL A 88 -1.29 18.55 1.80
C VAL A 88 -1.27 17.33 2.71
N ASP A 89 -0.56 16.30 2.29
CA ASP A 89 -0.41 15.05 3.04
C ASP A 89 1.07 14.76 3.25
N LEU A 90 1.43 14.36 4.46
CA LEU A 90 2.78 13.94 4.83
C LEU A 90 2.69 12.51 5.34
N SER A 91 3.57 11.64 4.88
CA SER A 91 3.68 10.25 5.34
C SER A 91 5.13 9.95 5.72
N ILE A 92 5.32 9.50 6.96
CA ILE A 92 6.64 9.16 7.51
C ILE A 92 6.62 7.66 7.82
N PRO A 93 7.24 6.83 6.98
CA PRO A 93 7.30 5.40 7.23
C PRO A 93 8.52 5.02 8.08
N TRP A 94 8.38 3.98 8.86
CA TRP A 94 9.46 3.28 9.52
C TRP A 94 9.38 1.82 9.08
N ARG A 95 10.53 1.21 8.78
CA ARG A 95 10.62 -0.16 8.28
C ARG A 95 11.55 -0.99 9.15
N HIS A 96 11.26 -2.29 9.23
CA HIS A 96 12.12 -3.25 9.90
C HIS A 96 12.09 -4.57 9.11
N HIS A 97 13.23 -4.91 8.54
CA HIS A 97 13.43 -6.19 7.85
C HIS A 97 14.07 -7.19 8.82
N THR A 98 13.55 -8.41 8.88
CA THR A 98 13.96 -9.43 9.85
C THR A 98 13.61 -10.81 9.29
N GLY A 99 14.17 -11.87 9.88
CA GLY A 99 13.73 -13.23 9.60
C GLY A 99 12.27 -13.46 10.01
N GLY A 100 11.84 -12.76 11.06
CA GLY A 100 10.44 -12.79 11.44
C GLY A 100 10.08 -13.92 12.41
N PHE A 101 8.80 -14.25 12.40
CA PHE A 101 8.20 -15.29 13.24
C PHE A 101 6.90 -15.82 12.61
N THR A 102 6.66 -15.48 11.33
CA THR A 102 5.35 -15.72 10.72
C THR A 102 5.33 -16.94 9.79
N ASP A 103 6.46 -17.59 9.53
CA ASP A 103 6.52 -18.67 8.55
C ASP A 103 5.57 -19.84 8.87
N ASP A 104 5.53 -20.27 10.12
CA ASP A 104 4.59 -21.32 10.54
C ASP A 104 3.14 -20.86 10.37
N LEU A 105 2.84 -19.60 10.74
CA LEU A 105 1.50 -19.04 10.61
C LEU A 105 1.07 -18.99 9.14
N ILE A 106 1.95 -18.55 8.25
CA ILE A 106 1.66 -18.45 6.81
C ILE A 106 1.47 -19.85 6.22
N THR A 107 2.32 -20.80 6.59
CA THR A 107 2.19 -22.20 6.14
C THR A 107 0.81 -22.77 6.51
N GLU A 108 0.36 -22.55 7.75
CA GLU A 108 -0.96 -23.00 8.18
C GLU A 108 -2.10 -22.24 7.49
N TRP A 109 -1.91 -20.94 7.24
CA TRP A 109 -2.87 -20.12 6.49
C TRP A 109 -3.04 -20.67 5.06
N HIS A 110 -1.92 -20.92 4.35
CA HIS A 110 -1.97 -21.47 3.01
C HIS A 110 -2.67 -22.86 2.97
N LYS A 111 -2.38 -23.72 3.95
CA LYS A 111 -3.07 -25.00 4.07
C LYS A 111 -4.58 -24.83 4.26
N LEU A 112 -4.99 -23.88 5.11
CA LEU A 112 -6.40 -23.64 5.40
C LEU A 112 -7.18 -23.19 4.15
N PHE A 113 -6.56 -22.36 3.31
CA PHE A 113 -7.23 -21.81 2.13
C PHE A 113 -6.84 -22.50 0.82
N GLY A 114 -6.02 -23.56 0.87
CA GLY A 114 -5.60 -24.30 -0.32
C GLY A 114 -4.66 -23.51 -1.23
N LEU A 115 -3.84 -22.62 -0.66
CA LEU A 115 -2.91 -21.80 -1.40
C LEU A 115 -1.54 -22.50 -1.54
N PRO A 116 -0.76 -22.23 -2.60
CA PRO A 116 0.55 -22.87 -2.78
C PRO A 116 1.58 -22.32 -1.78
N ASN A 117 2.52 -23.16 -1.36
CA ASN A 117 3.61 -22.81 -0.44
C ASN A 117 4.96 -22.51 -1.14
N ALA A 118 5.03 -22.61 -2.47
CA ALA A 118 6.18 -22.22 -3.30
C ALA A 118 7.54 -22.73 -2.77
N ASP A 119 7.66 -24.03 -2.45
CA ASP A 119 8.90 -24.65 -1.94
C ASP A 119 9.42 -24.10 -0.60
N ARG A 120 8.68 -23.26 0.10
CA ARG A 120 9.06 -22.70 1.41
C ARG A 120 9.51 -23.80 2.39
N ASP A 121 8.86 -24.97 2.36
CA ASP A 121 9.16 -26.10 3.24
C ASP A 121 10.61 -26.63 3.13
N ARG A 122 11.34 -26.22 2.09
CA ARG A 122 12.73 -26.66 1.85
C ARG A 122 13.77 -25.71 2.45
N TYR A 123 13.34 -24.59 3.03
CA TYR A 123 14.22 -23.55 3.57
C TYR A 123 14.00 -23.39 5.07
N PRO A 124 15.03 -22.96 5.81
CA PRO A 124 14.88 -22.73 7.25
C PRO A 124 13.87 -21.61 7.54
N ALA A 125 13.01 -21.80 8.53
CA ALA A 125 12.04 -20.79 8.93
C ALA A 125 12.72 -19.60 9.63
N ASP A 126 12.07 -18.43 9.58
CA ASP A 126 12.44 -17.24 10.32
C ASP A 126 13.86 -16.72 10.01
N VAL A 127 14.25 -16.80 8.75
CA VAL A 127 15.57 -16.35 8.28
C VAL A 127 15.39 -15.11 7.39
N LEU A 128 16.31 -14.16 7.46
CA LEU A 128 16.34 -13.01 6.55
C LEU A 128 17.37 -13.29 5.45
N GLN A 129 16.89 -13.44 4.22
CA GLN A 129 17.75 -13.62 3.04
C GLN A 129 17.15 -12.87 1.86
N TYR A 130 17.54 -11.59 1.71
CA TYR A 130 17.20 -10.85 0.50
C TYR A 130 18.44 -10.80 -0.38
N ASN A 131 18.35 -11.41 -1.55
CA ASN A 131 19.43 -11.47 -2.54
C ASN A 131 18.86 -11.12 -3.90
N VAL A 132 19.47 -10.13 -4.55
CA VAL A 132 19.12 -9.71 -5.91
C VAL A 132 20.42 -9.67 -6.71
N SER A 133 20.46 -10.44 -7.79
CA SER A 133 21.56 -10.43 -8.74
C SER A 133 21.00 -10.11 -10.12
N LEU A 134 21.42 -8.97 -10.67
CA LEU A 134 21.00 -8.47 -11.97
C LEU A 134 22.27 -8.15 -12.76
N PRO A 135 22.22 -8.03 -14.11
CA PRO A 135 23.42 -7.73 -14.89
C PRO A 135 24.13 -6.48 -14.38
N GLY A 136 25.39 -6.67 -13.96
CA GLY A 136 26.22 -5.59 -13.43
C GLY A 136 25.84 -5.09 -12.04
N HIS A 137 24.90 -5.77 -11.36
CA HIS A 137 24.39 -5.24 -10.11
C HIS A 137 23.98 -6.37 -9.14
N GLN A 138 24.59 -6.39 -7.96
CA GLN A 138 24.25 -7.38 -6.94
C GLN A 138 24.03 -6.69 -5.59
N ARG A 139 22.98 -7.08 -4.90
CA ARG A 139 22.65 -6.57 -3.57
C ARG A 139 22.12 -7.68 -2.68
N ALA A 140 22.46 -7.60 -1.40
CA ALA A 140 22.02 -8.57 -0.41
C ALA A 140 21.74 -7.91 0.93
N LEU A 141 20.79 -8.46 1.69
CA LEU A 141 20.54 -8.10 3.08
C LEU A 141 20.29 -9.39 3.86
N HIS A 142 21.20 -9.70 4.78
CA HIS A 142 21.15 -10.93 5.60
C HIS A 142 21.12 -10.64 7.10
N GLN A 143 21.13 -9.36 7.48
CA GLN A 143 21.04 -8.96 8.87
C GLN A 143 19.85 -8.03 9.04
N SER A 144 19.17 -8.15 10.18
CA SER A 144 18.01 -7.30 10.46
C SER A 144 18.40 -5.83 10.38
N ALA A 145 17.55 -5.05 9.74
CA ALA A 145 17.75 -3.62 9.52
C ALA A 145 16.48 -2.87 9.88
N SER A 146 16.61 -1.71 10.50
CA SER A 146 15.41 -0.92 10.84
C SER A 146 15.71 0.57 10.87
N GLY A 147 14.75 1.36 10.42
CA GLY A 147 14.88 2.81 10.42
C GLY A 147 13.75 3.50 9.70
N ILE A 148 13.88 4.81 9.58
CA ILE A 148 12.94 5.61 8.79
C ILE A 148 13.11 5.24 7.31
N GLY A 149 12.00 5.06 6.63
CA GLY A 149 11.99 4.86 5.19
C GLY A 149 11.90 6.18 4.42
N ASP A 150 11.56 6.11 3.15
CA ASP A 150 11.48 7.31 2.31
C ASP A 150 10.19 8.09 2.63
N VAL A 151 10.36 9.32 3.13
CA VAL A 151 9.25 10.23 3.48
C VAL A 151 8.55 10.69 2.19
N GLN A 152 7.21 10.78 2.24
CA GLN A 152 6.43 11.24 1.11
C GLN A 152 5.60 12.46 1.47
N ILE A 153 5.55 13.42 0.56
CA ILE A 153 4.72 14.62 0.67
C ILE A 153 3.87 14.70 -0.59
N ALA A 154 2.57 14.95 -0.43
CA ALA A 154 1.66 15.06 -1.57
C ALA A 154 0.78 16.29 -1.44
N LEU A 155 0.52 16.94 -2.56
CA LEU A 155 -0.42 18.03 -2.70
C LEU A 155 -1.62 17.53 -3.48
N ASN A 156 -2.82 17.75 -2.98
CA ASN A 156 -4.05 17.24 -3.58
C ASN A 156 -5.01 18.38 -3.87
N ARG A 157 -5.77 18.24 -4.96
CA ARG A 157 -6.79 19.22 -5.34
C ARG A 157 -8.08 18.51 -5.73
N ARG A 158 -9.20 18.90 -5.10
CA ARG A 158 -10.52 18.48 -5.57
C ARG A 158 -10.88 19.31 -6.81
N LEU A 159 -11.16 18.62 -7.90
CA LEU A 159 -11.52 19.26 -9.17
C LEU A 159 -13.02 19.44 -9.32
N LEU A 160 -13.81 18.40 -9.04
CA LEU A 160 -15.24 18.41 -9.30
C LEU A 160 -15.99 17.72 -8.17
N ARG A 161 -17.15 18.29 -7.83
CA ARG A 161 -18.21 17.60 -7.09
C ARG A 161 -19.30 17.27 -8.10
N LEU A 162 -19.67 16.01 -8.13
CA LEU A 162 -20.71 15.49 -9.03
C LEU A 162 -21.82 14.90 -8.18
N ASP A 163 -23.01 14.77 -8.76
CA ASP A 163 -24.10 14.08 -8.09
C ASP A 163 -23.67 12.61 -7.88
N GLY A 164 -23.45 12.24 -6.62
CA GLY A 164 -23.02 10.88 -6.27
C GLY A 164 -21.52 10.65 -6.22
N GLY A 165 -20.67 11.68 -6.35
CA GLY A 165 -19.23 11.45 -6.22
C GLY A 165 -18.35 12.68 -6.34
N GLN A 166 -17.06 12.48 -6.21
CA GLN A 166 -16.05 13.54 -6.30
C GLN A 166 -14.83 13.07 -7.08
N LEU A 167 -14.26 14.01 -7.85
CA LEU A 167 -13.02 13.81 -8.60
C LEU A 167 -11.92 14.71 -8.04
N SER A 168 -10.76 14.13 -7.78
CA SER A 168 -9.56 14.85 -7.30
C SER A 168 -8.33 14.41 -8.06
N VAL A 169 -7.34 15.30 -8.10
CA VAL A 169 -6.00 14.97 -8.58
C VAL A 169 -4.99 15.23 -7.46
N GLY A 170 -3.85 14.56 -7.56
CA GLY A 170 -2.78 14.76 -6.61
C GLY A 170 -1.42 14.59 -7.27
N THR A 171 -0.43 15.24 -6.71
CA THR A 171 0.96 15.05 -7.08
C THR A 171 1.79 14.94 -5.81
N GLY A 172 2.85 14.16 -5.85
CA GLY A 172 3.68 13.97 -4.68
C GLY A 172 5.13 13.69 -5.00
N VAL A 173 5.93 13.76 -3.94
CA VAL A 173 7.35 13.50 -3.98
C VAL A 173 7.71 12.52 -2.87
N LYS A 174 8.54 11.54 -3.20
CA LYS A 174 9.19 10.63 -2.24
C LYS A 174 10.64 11.09 -2.10
N LEU A 175 11.05 11.38 -0.88
CA LEU A 175 12.38 11.88 -0.56
C LEU A 175 13.29 10.73 -0.11
N PRO A 176 14.58 10.72 -0.49
CA PRO A 176 15.50 9.62 -0.14
C PRO A 176 15.98 9.75 1.31
N THR A 177 15.07 9.56 2.25
CA THR A 177 15.39 9.66 3.69
C THR A 177 15.76 8.32 4.31
N GLY A 178 15.38 7.20 3.66
CA GLY A 178 15.70 5.85 4.12
C GLY A 178 17.10 5.42 3.68
N GLU A 179 17.75 4.58 4.52
CA GLU A 179 19.10 4.07 4.23
C GLU A 179 19.02 3.00 3.14
N SER A 180 19.60 3.28 1.99
CA SER A 180 19.55 2.36 0.85
C SER A 180 20.34 1.09 1.02
N UNK A 181 21.19 1.08 1.68
CA UNK A 181 21.92 0.02 1.97
C UNK A 181 21.31 -0.90 2.70
N GLU A 182 20.46 -0.50 3.57
CA GLU A 182 19.67 -1.39 4.42
C GLU A 182 18.29 -1.71 3.84
N TRP A 183 18.02 -1.32 2.60
CA TRP A 183 16.73 -1.53 1.89
C TRP A 183 15.57 -0.77 2.56
N LEU A 184 15.88 0.28 3.31
CA LEU A 184 14.87 1.12 3.97
C LEU A 184 14.33 2.21 3.04
N GLY A 185 15.11 2.56 2.00
CA GLY A 185 14.75 3.52 0.98
C GLY A 185 15.51 3.27 -0.31
N SER A 186 15.13 3.98 -1.38
CA SER A 186 15.75 3.78 -2.69
C SER A 186 17.05 4.56 -2.91
N GLY A 187 17.34 5.52 -2.03
CA GLY A 187 18.44 6.48 -2.26
C GLY A 187 18.13 7.52 -3.32
N ALA A 188 16.90 7.55 -3.83
CA ALA A 188 16.53 8.43 -4.96
C ALA A 188 15.20 9.13 -4.72
N THR A 189 15.04 10.30 -5.32
CA THR A 189 13.78 11.06 -5.28
C THR A 189 12.86 10.59 -6.40
N ASP A 190 11.62 10.28 -6.07
CA ASP A 190 10.58 9.95 -7.04
C ASP A 190 9.50 11.02 -7.04
N PHE A 191 8.88 11.23 -8.20
CA PHE A 191 7.70 12.10 -8.34
C PHE A 191 6.54 11.28 -8.85
N TYR A 192 5.32 11.57 -8.37
CA TYR A 192 4.13 10.88 -8.87
C TYR A 192 2.97 11.84 -9.04
N ALA A 193 2.03 11.46 -9.91
CA ALA A 193 0.79 12.17 -10.11
C ALA A 193 -0.35 11.15 -10.23
N MET A 194 -1.55 11.52 -9.75
CA MET A 194 -2.69 10.61 -9.75
C MET A 194 -4.00 11.35 -9.87
N ALA A 195 -4.99 10.66 -10.42
CA ALA A 195 -6.39 11.05 -10.40
C ALA A 195 -7.17 10.05 -9.55
N ARG A 196 -8.16 10.53 -8.81
CA ARG A 196 -8.97 9.70 -7.92
C ARG A 196 -10.44 10.08 -8.04
N TYR A 197 -11.28 9.06 -8.01
CA TYR A 197 -12.72 9.26 -7.93
C TYR A 197 -13.27 8.50 -6.72
N THR A 198 -14.18 9.14 -5.99
CA THR A 198 -14.94 8.49 -4.91
C THR A 198 -16.43 8.63 -5.25
N GLY A 199 -17.10 7.50 -5.39
CA GLY A 199 -18.52 7.43 -5.65
C GLY A 199 -19.29 6.94 -4.43
N GLN A 200 -20.55 7.39 -4.33
CA GLN A 200 -21.44 7.05 -3.22
C GLN A 200 -22.67 6.35 -3.76
N GLN A 201 -23.17 5.36 -3.01
CA GLN A 201 -24.44 4.68 -3.25
C GLN A 201 -24.60 4.14 -4.68
N LEU A 202 -23.93 3.06 -4.98
CA LEU A 202 -24.11 2.38 -6.27
C LEU A 202 -25.50 1.73 -6.31
N ASN A 203 -26.38 2.23 -7.19
CA ASN A 203 -27.74 1.70 -7.38
C ASN A 203 -28.58 1.60 -6.10
N GLY A 204 -28.44 2.56 -5.19
CA GLY A 204 -29.18 2.58 -3.93
C GLY A 204 -28.64 1.66 -2.84
N TRP A 205 -27.55 0.91 -3.11
CA TRP A 205 -26.89 0.08 -2.12
C TRP A 205 -26.00 0.94 -1.21
N PRO A 206 -25.79 0.56 0.05
CA PRO A 206 -24.89 1.30 0.94
C PRO A 206 -23.43 1.00 0.60
N LEU A 207 -23.04 1.21 -0.63
CA LEU A 207 -21.75 0.89 -1.20
C LEU A 207 -21.06 2.17 -1.67
N HIS A 208 -19.92 2.47 -1.06
CA HIS A 208 -19.00 3.50 -1.54
C HIS A 208 -17.88 2.83 -2.34
N TRP A 209 -17.41 3.51 -3.39
CA TRP A 209 -16.37 2.93 -4.22
C TRP A 209 -15.34 3.98 -4.59
N HIS A 210 -14.13 3.54 -4.87
CA HIS A 210 -12.97 4.40 -5.13
C HIS A 210 -12.18 3.86 -6.31
N VAL A 211 -11.62 4.78 -7.08
CA VAL A 211 -10.72 4.45 -8.20
C VAL A 211 -9.48 5.34 -8.14
N UNK A 212 -8.25 4.94 -8.43
CA UNK A 212 -7.07 5.54 -8.47
C UNK A 212 -6.47 5.20 -9.69
N VAL A 213 -5.91 6.10 -10.34
CA VAL A 213 -4.94 5.82 -11.40
C VAL A 213 -3.84 6.84 -11.35
N GLY A 214 -2.62 6.45 -11.69
CA GLY A 214 -1.50 7.39 -11.66
C GLY A 214 -0.25 6.85 -12.28
N ALA A 215 0.78 7.70 -12.24
CA ALA A 215 2.10 7.34 -12.73
C ALA A 215 3.17 7.89 -11.78
N THR A 216 4.27 7.15 -11.69
CA THR A 216 5.47 7.54 -10.94
C THR A 216 6.64 7.68 -11.90
N PHE A 217 7.41 8.74 -11.72
CA PHE A 217 8.71 8.96 -12.36
C PHE A 217 9.77 8.72 -11.29
N ALA A 218 10.36 7.53 -11.31
CA ALA A 218 11.29 7.09 -10.29
C ALA A 218 12.71 7.62 -10.53
N GLY A 219 13.33 8.07 -9.47
CA GLY A 219 14.75 8.41 -9.49
C GLY A 219 15.62 7.16 -9.67
N ALA A 220 16.88 7.34 -10.09
CA ALA A 220 17.79 6.21 -10.25
C ALA A 220 18.20 5.67 -8.88
N SER A 221 17.72 4.49 -8.54
CA SER A 221 18.07 3.86 -7.29
C SER A 221 19.40 3.13 -7.40
N GLU A 222 20.29 3.38 -6.46
CA GLU A 222 21.55 2.64 -6.35
C GLU A 222 21.35 1.16 -6.05
N LEU A 223 20.18 0.83 -5.50
CA LEU A 223 19.84 -0.54 -5.10
C LEU A 223 19.34 -1.37 -6.28
N LEU A 224 18.71 -0.73 -7.29
CA LEU A 224 18.07 -1.43 -8.41
C LEU A 224 18.87 -1.36 -9.72
N GLY A 225 19.85 -0.45 -9.80
CA GLY A 225 20.74 -0.35 -10.97
C GLY A 225 20.04 0.10 -12.25
N GLU A 226 20.68 -0.20 -13.39
CA GLU A 226 20.22 0.24 -14.71
C GLU A 226 18.98 -0.48 -15.22
N THR A 227 18.64 -1.63 -14.63
CA THR A 227 17.45 -2.39 -15.02
C THR A 227 16.15 -1.75 -14.50
N GLN A 228 16.25 -0.78 -13.58
CA GLN A 228 15.09 -0.10 -13.01
C GLN A 228 14.30 0.67 -14.08
N LYS A 229 12.98 0.44 -14.14
CA LYS A 229 12.09 1.25 -14.97
C LYS A 229 11.86 2.61 -14.30
N ARG A 230 12.01 3.66 -15.11
CA ARG A 230 11.90 5.04 -14.61
C ARG A 230 10.47 5.57 -14.64
N SER A 231 9.61 4.96 -15.44
CA SER A 231 8.20 5.33 -15.53
C SER A 231 7.36 4.13 -15.14
N LEU A 232 6.55 4.31 -14.10
CA LEU A 232 5.68 3.25 -13.58
C LEU A 232 4.24 3.77 -13.61
N TRP A 233 3.27 2.88 -13.88
CA TRP A 233 1.87 3.20 -13.64
C TRP A 233 1.38 2.46 -12.40
N PHE A 234 0.34 3.01 -11.77
CA PHE A 234 -0.38 2.34 -10.70
C PHE A 234 -1.87 2.62 -10.84
N ALA A 235 -2.67 1.69 -10.36
CA ALA A 235 -4.13 1.80 -10.40
C ALA A 235 -4.74 1.03 -9.24
N GLY A 236 -5.95 1.42 -8.84
CA GLY A 236 -6.64 0.70 -7.78
C GLY A 236 -8.13 0.91 -7.81
N LEU A 237 -8.84 -0.08 -7.30
CA LEU A 237 -10.28 -0.08 -7.08
C LEU A 237 -10.53 -0.47 -5.63
N ALA A 238 -11.46 0.21 -4.96
CA ALA A 238 -11.86 -0.16 -3.62
C ALA A 238 -13.37 -0.01 -3.45
N ALA A 239 -13.93 -0.87 -2.61
CA ALA A 239 -15.35 -0.85 -2.27
C ALA A 239 -15.49 -0.95 -0.76
N GLU A 240 -16.34 -0.11 -0.19
CA GLU A 240 -16.70 -0.16 1.21
C GLU A 240 -18.21 -0.39 1.33
N TRP A 241 -18.58 -1.53 1.87
CA TRP A 241 -19.97 -1.89 2.13
C TRP A 241 -20.30 -1.63 3.59
N ARG A 242 -21.24 -0.72 3.83
CA ARG A 242 -21.66 -0.38 5.19
C ARG A 242 -22.61 -1.45 5.72
N LEU A 243 -22.14 -2.22 6.69
CA LEU A 243 -22.91 -3.30 7.33
C LEU A 243 -23.81 -2.76 8.44
N SER A 244 -23.35 -1.70 9.13
CA SER A 244 -24.06 -1.04 10.22
C SER A 244 -23.53 0.38 10.39
N PRO A 245 -24.10 1.20 11.30
CA PRO A 245 -23.55 2.55 11.54
C PRO A 245 -22.08 2.56 11.98
N ARG A 246 -21.61 1.46 12.59
CA ARG A 246 -20.23 1.38 13.11
C ARG A 246 -19.32 0.45 12.33
N TRP A 247 -19.84 -0.44 11.50
CA TRP A 247 -19.04 -1.47 10.84
C TRP A 247 -19.21 -1.45 9.35
N SER A 248 -18.11 -1.59 8.64
CA SER A 248 -18.08 -1.78 7.19
C SER A 248 -17.17 -2.93 6.82
N ALA A 249 -17.50 -3.62 5.74
CA ALA A 249 -16.60 -4.53 5.06
C ALA A 249 -15.94 -3.79 3.91
N LEU A 250 -14.65 -4.05 3.67
CA LEU A 250 -13.90 -3.43 2.60
C LEU A 250 -13.28 -4.49 1.71
N PHE A 251 -13.28 -4.20 0.42
CA PHE A 251 -12.58 -4.99 -0.59
C PHE A 251 -11.80 -4.04 -1.47
N GLN A 252 -10.55 -4.39 -1.77
CA GLN A 252 -9.66 -3.51 -2.53
C GLN A 252 -8.76 -4.31 -3.46
N TYR A 253 -8.49 -3.76 -4.63
CA TYR A 253 -7.51 -4.27 -5.57
C TYR A 253 -6.56 -3.15 -5.95
N ASP A 254 -5.28 -3.41 -5.84
CA ASP A 254 -4.21 -2.48 -6.22
C ASP A 254 -3.31 -3.15 -7.23
N ALA A 255 -2.87 -2.40 -8.24
CA ALA A 255 -1.98 -2.92 -9.27
C ALA A 255 -0.94 -1.88 -9.67
N HIS A 256 0.23 -2.35 -10.10
CA HIS A 256 1.24 -1.46 -10.66
C HIS A 256 2.03 -2.17 -11.75
N SER A 257 2.70 -1.37 -12.57
CA SER A 257 3.54 -1.89 -13.65
C SER A 257 4.74 -2.67 -13.11
N ALA A 258 5.35 -3.45 -13.98
CA ALA A 258 6.67 -4.02 -13.72
C ALA A 258 7.66 -2.94 -13.26
N LEU A 259 8.50 -3.27 -12.29
CA LEU A 259 9.44 -2.33 -11.68
C LEU A 259 10.79 -2.34 -12.38
N LEU A 260 11.18 -3.46 -12.95
CA LEU A 260 12.47 -3.64 -13.59
C LEU A 260 12.29 -4.23 -15.00
N SER A 261 13.33 -4.06 -15.82
CA SER A 261 13.50 -4.78 -17.09
C SER A 261 14.43 -5.97 -16.79
N ALA A 262 13.84 -7.11 -16.50
CA ALA A 262 14.55 -8.31 -16.03
C ALA A 262 13.97 -9.55 -16.70
N ASP A 263 14.68 -10.65 -16.61
CA ASP A 263 14.19 -11.96 -17.09
C ASP A 263 13.35 -12.70 -16.04
N LEU A 264 13.25 -12.13 -14.83
CA LEU A 264 12.52 -12.73 -13.70
C LEU A 264 11.11 -12.15 -13.62
N ASP A 265 10.08 -13.01 -13.64
CA ASP A 265 8.68 -12.57 -13.67
C ASP A 265 8.31 -11.69 -12.48
N ALA A 266 8.79 -12.01 -11.27
CA ALA A 266 8.50 -11.23 -10.07
C ALA A 266 8.94 -9.76 -10.19
N LEU A 267 9.88 -9.45 -11.08
CA LEU A 267 10.43 -8.10 -11.25
C LEU A 267 9.95 -7.43 -12.54
N SER A 268 9.63 -8.24 -13.57
CA SER A 268 9.38 -7.75 -14.94
C SER A 268 7.91 -7.80 -15.35
N GLN A 269 7.01 -8.32 -14.48
CA GLN A 269 5.58 -8.35 -14.75
C GLN A 269 4.84 -7.36 -13.86
N PRO A 270 3.65 -6.90 -14.25
CA PRO A 270 2.81 -6.09 -13.37
C PRO A 270 2.38 -6.90 -12.13
N ALA A 271 2.30 -6.23 -10.99
CA ALA A 271 1.81 -6.83 -9.74
C ALA A 271 0.34 -6.50 -9.50
N GLY A 272 -0.37 -7.40 -8.83
CA GLY A 272 -1.74 -7.18 -8.39
C GLY A 272 -1.92 -7.67 -6.96
N ILE A 273 -2.54 -6.86 -6.10
CA ILE A 273 -2.75 -7.16 -4.69
C ILE A 273 -4.25 -7.10 -4.40
N VAL A 274 -4.81 -8.18 -3.86
CA VAL A 274 -6.18 -8.22 -3.37
C VAL A 274 -6.15 -8.01 -1.86
N SER A 275 -7.02 -7.15 -1.35
CA SER A 275 -7.11 -6.87 0.08
C SER A 275 -8.56 -6.94 0.56
N MET A 276 -8.74 -7.44 1.76
CA MET A 276 -10.05 -7.47 2.43
C MET A 276 -9.90 -6.96 3.85
N GLY A 277 -10.92 -6.26 4.34
CA GLY A 277 -10.83 -5.71 5.68
C GLY A 277 -12.17 -5.39 6.31
N LEU A 278 -12.10 -5.14 7.61
CA LEU A 278 -13.21 -4.65 8.40
C LEU A 278 -12.84 -3.31 8.99
N ARG A 279 -13.75 -2.36 8.91
CA ARG A 279 -13.62 -1.02 9.50
C ARG A 279 -14.60 -0.85 10.64
N TRP A 280 -14.07 -0.38 11.76
CA TRP A 280 -14.88 0.05 12.89
C TRP A 280 -14.80 1.56 13.03
N ARG A 281 -15.96 2.20 13.30
CA ARG A 281 -16.03 3.65 13.52
C ARG A 281 -16.60 3.93 14.90
N SER A 282 -15.91 4.80 15.63
CA SER A 282 -16.43 5.31 16.91
C SER A 282 -17.31 6.53 16.66
N SER A 283 -18.12 6.89 17.66
CA SER A 283 -18.90 8.14 17.65
C SER A 283 -18.03 9.38 17.86
N ARG A 284 -16.75 9.22 18.18
CA ARG A 284 -15.81 10.30 18.49
C ARG A 284 -14.79 10.59 17.39
N GLY A 285 -15.06 10.17 16.15
CA GLY A 285 -14.18 10.46 15.02
C GLY A 285 -13.03 9.49 14.80
N TRP A 286 -12.95 8.41 15.58
CA TRP A 286 -11.95 7.37 15.35
C TRP A 286 -12.43 6.33 14.35
N TRP A 287 -11.53 5.89 13.49
CA TRP A 287 -11.72 4.76 12.58
C TRP A 287 -10.58 3.78 12.82
N VAL A 288 -10.91 2.51 12.85
CA VAL A 288 -9.92 1.44 12.99
C VAL A 288 -10.21 0.40 11.90
N ASP A 289 -9.19 0.12 11.09
CA ASP A 289 -9.27 -0.89 10.04
C ASP A 289 -8.40 -2.08 10.42
N PHE A 290 -8.91 -3.27 10.22
CA PHE A 290 -8.17 -4.52 10.25
C PHE A 290 -8.27 -5.14 8.88
N SER A 291 -7.16 -5.42 8.24
CA SER A 291 -7.17 -5.98 6.89
C SER A 291 -6.01 -6.94 6.66
N PHE A 292 -6.19 -7.78 5.66
CA PHE A 292 -5.12 -8.58 5.12
C PHE A 292 -5.08 -8.42 3.60
N SER A 293 -3.94 -8.67 3.02
CA SER A 293 -3.76 -8.66 1.57
C SER A 293 -2.89 -9.83 1.12
N GLU A 294 -3.14 -10.27 -0.10
CA GLU A 294 -2.50 -11.39 -0.76
C GLU A 294 -2.03 -10.97 -2.15
N ASP A 295 -0.97 -11.61 -2.62
CA ASP A 295 -0.52 -11.47 -4.01
C ASP A 295 -1.54 -12.15 -4.93
N ALA A 296 -2.04 -11.41 -5.90
CA ALA A 296 -3.06 -11.90 -6.84
C ALA A 296 -2.50 -12.21 -8.24
N VAL A 297 -1.32 -11.69 -8.56
CA VAL A 297 -0.73 -11.83 -9.89
C VAL A 297 0.80 -11.87 -9.78
N VAL A 298 1.38 -13.03 -10.03
CA VAL A 298 2.84 -13.24 -10.03
C VAL A 298 3.47 -12.87 -8.67
N GLU A 299 4.41 -13.54 -8.20
CA GLU A 299 5.11 -13.35 -6.91
C GLU A 299 5.85 -12.01 -6.78
N ALA A 300 5.17 -10.90 -7.14
CA ALA A 300 5.73 -9.54 -7.16
C ALA A 300 5.34 -8.71 -5.94
N SER A 301 4.57 -9.29 -5.02
CA SER A 301 4.17 -8.66 -3.76
C SER A 301 4.34 -9.67 -2.61
N PRO A 302 4.17 -9.25 -1.35
CA PRO A 302 4.29 -10.19 -0.23
C PRO A 302 3.26 -11.31 -0.32
N ASP A 303 3.61 -12.50 0.16
CA ASP A 303 2.68 -13.64 0.22
C ASP A 303 1.42 -13.26 1.01
N VAL A 304 1.61 -12.71 2.20
CA VAL A 304 0.51 -12.22 3.04
C VAL A 304 0.96 -10.96 3.77
N THR A 305 0.06 -9.97 3.86
CA THR A 305 0.28 -8.80 4.70
C THR A 305 -0.93 -8.61 5.62
N PHE A 306 -0.69 -8.47 6.93
CA PHE A 306 -1.69 -8.09 7.92
C PHE A 306 -1.47 -6.63 8.28
N LEU A 307 -2.54 -5.86 8.31
CA LEU A 307 -2.46 -4.40 8.48
C LEU A 307 -3.51 -3.89 9.47
N UNK A 308 -3.26 -2.98 10.31
CA UNK A 308 -3.97 -2.28 11.13
C UNK A 308 -3.80 -0.91 10.82
N THR A 309 -4.78 -0.21 10.84
CA THR A 309 -4.75 1.25 10.68
C THR A 309 -5.69 1.92 11.66
N ALA A 310 -5.21 2.95 12.33
CA ALA A 310 -6.06 3.83 13.12
C ALA A 310 -6.01 5.23 12.51
N ARG A 311 -7.16 5.89 12.43
CA ARG A 311 -7.29 7.22 11.85
C ARG A 311 -8.20 8.09 12.74
N TYR A 312 -7.86 9.37 12.83
CA TYR A 312 -8.66 10.37 13.53
C TYR A 312 -8.75 11.64 12.69
N SER A 313 -9.96 12.19 12.58
CA SER A 313 -10.22 13.45 11.85
C SER A 313 -10.91 14.47 12.75
N MET A 314 -10.44 15.73 12.69
CA MET A 314 -11.00 16.88 13.41
C MET A 314 -11.65 17.86 12.46
#